data_1b222fd80e3062d2fafd1de062199489
#
_entry.id   1b222fd80e3062d2fafd1de062199489
#
_cell.length_a   1.000
_cell.length_b   1.000
_cell.length_c   1.000
_cell.angle_alpha   90.00
_cell.angle_beta   90.00
_cell.angle_gamma   90.00
#
_symmetry.space_group_name_H-M   'P 1'
#
loop_
_entity.id
_entity.type
_entity.pdbx_description
1 polymer ?
#
loop_
_entity_poly.entity_id
_entity_poly.type
_entity_poly.pdbx_seq_one_letter_code
_entity_poly.pdbx_strand_id
1 'polypeptide(L)'
;MNKILVIVSFVFISFLSCTGLTDRQRLANQILSDTNLLKVDSMARATIRSGFNAGSGYSQIWARDMNTFIEVACEESDPHELREAILLFFALQQPNDEMIDGYVLKEDFTWYDDTPYYSDVAPKHVAFKNTVETDQESSLIHIVGKYIRKTGDRGILDEVVAGKTVLERMNLMVDYLMRERYNKEYGLLYGAMTADWGDVQPNDDFGCDMNDLSDPAIDVYDNAMFVIALDYLLEMAPDSSQAPRWRSLREGIAKNVRTHLWDEKRQKFIPHIYPEESPIPEGFDELAIHYHGGTAIAIEAGLLSKAEIRTVNARMLENVRLSGMPSIGLTLYPVYPDGFFRGGMSKPYVYQNGGDWTWFGGRMIQQLVVNGMVEEAYAEICPMIERVIKNDGFYEWYGKGGIPSGSGNFKGSAGVLSKAIVLLRDWAEKNKG
;
A
#
# COMPACT_ATOMS: atom_id res chain seq x y z
N MET A 1 45.50 -18.38 81.50
CA MET A 1 45.36 -17.38 80.46
C MET A 1 45.01 -18.11 79.14
N ASN A 2 43.71 -18.27 78.91
CA ASN A 2 43.19 -18.97 77.77
C ASN A 2 42.94 -17.90 76.64
N LYS A 3 43.60 -18.09 75.50
CA LYS A 3 43.32 -17.26 74.30
C LYS A 3 42.23 -17.95 73.51
N ILE A 4 41.09 -17.25 73.40
CA ILE A 4 39.99 -17.63 72.51
C ILE A 4 40.31 -17.12 71.12
N LEU A 5 40.38 -18.05 70.16
CA LEU A 5 40.55 -17.82 68.74
C LEU A 5 39.16 -17.64 68.11
N VAL A 6 38.82 -16.43 67.64
CA VAL A 6 37.57 -16.17 66.93
C VAL A 6 37.80 -16.36 65.43
N ILE A 7 37.22 -17.41 64.85
CA ILE A 7 37.23 -17.66 63.41
C ILE A 7 36.04 -16.90 62.83
N VAL A 8 36.28 -15.85 62.04
CA VAL A 8 35.28 -15.13 61.27
C VAL A 8 35.18 -15.82 59.90
N SER A 9 34.11 -16.60 59.72
CA SER A 9 33.78 -17.19 58.42
C SER A 9 33.11 -16.12 57.51
N PHE A 10 33.82 -15.70 56.46
CA PHE A 10 33.24 -14.89 55.42
C PHE A 10 32.37 -15.80 54.49
N VAL A 11 31.07 -15.66 54.57
CA VAL A 11 30.13 -16.25 53.61
C VAL A 11 30.10 -15.36 52.39
N PHE A 12 30.72 -15.80 51.28
CA PHE A 12 30.56 -15.20 49.97
C PHE A 12 29.17 -15.55 49.45
N ILE A 13 28.22 -14.63 49.52
CA ILE A 13 26.94 -14.75 48.81
C ILE A 13 27.21 -14.33 47.39
N SER A 14 27.38 -15.32 46.52
CA SER A 14 27.39 -15.12 45.08
C SER A 14 25.96 -14.75 44.65
N PHE A 15 25.74 -13.47 44.40
CA PHE A 15 24.56 -13.05 43.65
C PHE A 15 24.67 -13.57 42.23
N LEU A 16 24.07 -14.70 41.92
CA LEU A 16 23.73 -15.10 40.59
C LEU A 16 22.67 -14.10 40.10
N SER A 17 23.12 -13.07 39.39
CA SER A 17 22.27 -12.20 38.62
C SER A 17 21.63 -13.06 37.51
N CYS A 18 20.46 -13.61 37.76
CA CYS A 18 19.59 -14.09 36.70
C CYS A 18 19.16 -12.84 35.91
N THR A 19 19.94 -12.45 34.92
CA THR A 19 19.50 -11.49 33.90
C THR A 19 18.43 -12.17 33.05
N GLY A 20 17.19 -12.13 33.51
CA GLY A 20 16.05 -12.54 32.71
C GLY A 20 16.00 -11.71 31.42
N LEU A 21 15.56 -12.32 30.32
CA LEU A 21 15.35 -11.61 29.05
C LEU A 21 14.47 -10.39 29.27
N THR A 22 14.84 -9.28 28.63
CA THR A 22 13.98 -8.09 28.56
C THR A 22 12.69 -8.40 27.79
N ASP A 23 11.63 -7.60 27.95
CA ASP A 23 10.39 -7.76 27.16
C ASP A 23 10.68 -7.72 25.66
N ARG A 24 11.58 -6.85 25.24
CA ARG A 24 12.03 -6.74 23.85
C ARG A 24 12.70 -8.02 23.35
N GLN A 25 13.54 -8.65 24.16
CA GLN A 25 14.20 -9.92 23.80
C GLN A 25 13.20 -11.09 23.78
N ARG A 26 12.21 -11.08 24.70
CA ARG A 26 11.13 -12.08 24.70
C ARG A 26 10.31 -12.00 23.42
N LEU A 27 9.88 -10.78 23.03
CA LEU A 27 9.15 -10.56 21.79
C LEU A 27 9.97 -10.97 20.55
N ALA A 28 11.26 -10.60 20.51
CA ALA A 28 12.14 -10.99 19.42
C ALA A 28 12.26 -12.51 19.28
N ASN A 29 12.47 -13.22 20.38
CA ASN A 29 12.55 -14.68 20.38
C ASN A 29 11.20 -15.32 20.00
N GLN A 30 10.08 -14.75 20.40
CA GLN A 30 8.74 -15.21 20.00
C GLN A 30 8.56 -15.08 18.48
N ILE A 31 8.86 -13.93 17.90
CA ILE A 31 8.78 -13.70 16.44
C ILE A 31 9.69 -14.67 15.69
N LEU A 32 10.92 -14.88 16.15
CA LEU A 32 11.88 -15.80 15.48
C LEU A 32 11.47 -17.26 15.57
N SER A 33 10.80 -17.66 16.64
CA SER A 33 10.31 -19.03 16.85
C SER A 33 8.97 -19.32 16.15
N ASP A 34 8.27 -18.30 15.65
CA ASP A 34 6.99 -18.48 14.98
C ASP A 34 7.18 -19.05 13.58
N THR A 35 6.95 -20.35 13.45
CA THR A 35 7.09 -21.10 12.21
C THR A 35 6.00 -20.75 11.18
N ASN A 36 4.86 -20.18 11.61
CA ASN A 36 3.78 -19.77 10.71
C ASN A 36 4.19 -18.56 9.85
N LEU A 37 4.97 -17.64 10.41
CA LEU A 37 5.54 -16.53 9.64
C LEU A 37 6.43 -17.05 8.49
N LEU A 38 7.31 -18.01 8.76
CA LEU A 38 8.17 -18.62 7.75
C LEU A 38 7.37 -19.37 6.68
N LYS A 39 6.35 -20.12 7.11
CA LYS A 39 5.48 -20.85 6.19
C LYS A 39 4.77 -19.91 5.24
N VAL A 40 4.16 -18.83 5.76
CA VAL A 40 3.40 -17.86 4.96
C VAL A 40 4.33 -17.05 4.04
N ASP A 41 5.53 -16.66 4.50
CA ASP A 41 6.53 -16.01 3.63
C ASP A 41 6.94 -16.93 2.46
N SER A 42 7.19 -18.21 2.73
CA SER A 42 7.49 -19.20 1.68
C SER A 42 6.34 -19.35 0.67
N MET A 43 5.08 -19.39 1.14
CA MET A 43 3.89 -19.42 0.27
C MET A 43 3.78 -18.12 -0.56
N ALA A 44 4.04 -16.96 0.02
CA ALA A 44 4.01 -15.68 -0.68
C ALA A 44 5.05 -15.61 -1.81
N ARG A 45 6.29 -16.01 -1.53
CA ARG A 45 7.36 -16.11 -2.51
C ARG A 45 7.02 -17.06 -3.66
N ALA A 46 6.45 -18.22 -3.34
CA ALA A 46 5.98 -19.17 -4.35
C ALA A 46 4.87 -18.59 -5.24
N THR A 47 3.92 -17.84 -4.64
CA THR A 47 2.87 -17.14 -5.38
C THR A 47 3.44 -16.10 -6.35
N ILE A 48 4.40 -15.29 -5.90
CA ILE A 48 4.99 -14.22 -6.71
C ILE A 48 5.85 -14.79 -7.84
N ARG A 49 6.55 -15.89 -7.62
CA ARG A 49 7.37 -16.58 -8.65
C ARG A 49 6.55 -17.05 -9.85
N SER A 50 5.22 -17.14 -9.76
CA SER A 50 4.35 -17.59 -10.84
C SER A 50 4.14 -16.56 -11.96
N GLY A 51 4.73 -15.37 -11.89
CA GLY A 51 4.63 -14.29 -12.90
C GLY A 51 4.18 -12.96 -12.29
N PHE A 52 3.81 -11.98 -13.15
CA PHE A 52 3.57 -10.60 -12.72
C PHE A 52 2.09 -10.18 -12.78
N ASN A 53 1.19 -11.01 -13.29
CA ASN A 53 -0.26 -10.74 -13.24
C ASN A 53 -0.77 -10.68 -11.79
N ALA A 54 -1.86 -9.94 -11.54
CA ALA A 54 -2.33 -9.66 -10.18
C ALA A 54 -2.73 -10.91 -9.38
N GLY A 55 -3.33 -11.92 -10.05
CA GLY A 55 -3.76 -13.16 -9.42
C GLY A 55 -4.40 -14.12 -10.42
N SER A 56 -4.95 -15.25 -9.95
CA SER A 56 -5.51 -16.30 -10.82
C SER A 56 -6.77 -15.85 -11.61
N GLY A 57 -7.42 -14.78 -11.19
CA GLY A 57 -8.56 -14.19 -11.89
C GLY A 57 -8.17 -13.15 -12.94
N TYR A 58 -6.89 -12.82 -13.07
CA TYR A 58 -6.40 -11.76 -13.93
C TYR A 58 -5.33 -12.27 -14.90
N SER A 59 -5.42 -11.90 -16.18
CA SER A 59 -4.32 -12.02 -17.14
C SER A 59 -3.43 -10.77 -17.13
N GLN A 60 -3.95 -9.66 -16.63
CA GLN A 60 -3.33 -8.34 -16.65
C GLN A 60 -2.22 -8.20 -15.62
N ILE A 61 -1.21 -7.40 -15.98
CA ILE A 61 -0.19 -6.87 -15.08
C ILE A 61 -0.59 -5.44 -14.75
N TRP A 62 -1.05 -5.21 -13.50
CA TRP A 62 -1.49 -3.92 -13.01
C TRP A 62 -0.35 -3.21 -12.27
N ALA A 63 -0.18 -1.90 -12.50
CA ALA A 63 0.86 -1.09 -11.87
C ALA A 63 0.68 -1.02 -10.35
N ARG A 64 -0.55 -0.81 -9.88
CA ARG A 64 -0.88 -0.76 -8.48
C ARG A 64 -0.54 -2.06 -7.75
N ASP A 65 -0.90 -3.21 -8.34
CA ASP A 65 -0.56 -4.53 -7.79
C ASP A 65 0.95 -4.77 -7.80
N MET A 66 1.61 -4.54 -8.93
CA MET A 66 3.06 -4.74 -9.07
C MET A 66 3.85 -3.90 -8.06
N ASN A 67 3.41 -2.67 -7.79
CA ASN A 67 4.00 -1.82 -6.75
C ASN A 67 4.04 -2.50 -5.37
N THR A 68 3.07 -3.37 -5.06
CA THR A 68 2.97 -4.03 -3.76
C THR A 68 3.87 -5.25 -3.61
N PHE A 69 4.22 -5.93 -4.69
CA PHE A 69 5.03 -7.15 -4.66
C PHE A 69 6.39 -7.04 -5.36
N ILE A 70 6.72 -5.90 -5.99
CA ILE A 70 7.95 -5.72 -6.78
C ILE A 70 9.22 -6.07 -5.99
N GLU A 71 9.31 -5.74 -4.69
CA GLU A 71 10.50 -6.02 -3.90
C GLU A 71 10.75 -7.53 -3.74
N VAL A 72 9.67 -8.32 -3.60
CA VAL A 72 9.76 -9.79 -3.56
C VAL A 72 10.02 -10.34 -4.95
N ALA A 73 9.41 -9.77 -5.99
CA ALA A 73 9.66 -10.16 -7.37
C ALA A 73 11.13 -9.98 -7.77
N CYS A 74 11.81 -8.92 -7.29
CA CYS A 74 13.26 -8.74 -7.48
C CYS A 74 14.11 -9.90 -6.90
N GLU A 75 13.60 -10.62 -5.91
CA GLU A 75 14.30 -11.75 -5.29
C GLU A 75 13.93 -13.10 -5.93
N GLU A 76 12.73 -13.22 -6.48
CA GLU A 76 12.13 -14.50 -6.86
C GLU A 76 11.97 -14.69 -8.38
N SER A 77 12.08 -13.63 -9.18
CA SER A 77 11.84 -13.66 -10.63
C SER A 77 13.13 -13.51 -11.41
N ASP A 78 13.11 -13.86 -12.70
CA ASP A 78 14.21 -13.57 -13.61
C ASP A 78 14.40 -12.04 -13.73
N PRO A 79 15.62 -11.51 -13.47
CA PRO A 79 15.85 -10.07 -13.48
C PRO A 79 15.58 -9.38 -14.84
N HIS A 80 15.81 -10.11 -15.94
CA HIS A 80 15.57 -9.56 -17.29
C HIS A 80 14.07 -9.47 -17.56
N GLU A 81 13.30 -10.54 -17.27
CA GLU A 81 11.85 -10.55 -17.45
C GLU A 81 11.18 -9.46 -16.60
N LEU A 82 11.63 -9.30 -15.35
CA LEU A 82 11.09 -8.26 -14.46
C LEU A 82 11.38 -6.84 -15.01
N ARG A 83 12.61 -6.62 -15.47
CA ARG A 83 13.00 -5.33 -16.07
C ARG A 83 12.19 -5.02 -17.32
N GLU A 84 12.02 -5.99 -18.21
CA GLU A 84 11.19 -5.85 -19.40
C GLU A 84 9.73 -5.55 -19.07
N ALA A 85 9.17 -6.20 -18.05
CA ALA A 85 7.81 -5.94 -17.58
C ALA A 85 7.64 -4.49 -17.08
N ILE A 86 8.65 -3.92 -16.42
CA ILE A 86 8.63 -2.51 -16.00
C ILE A 86 8.74 -1.58 -17.20
N LEU A 87 9.65 -1.85 -18.15
CA LEU A 87 9.86 -1.02 -19.34
C LEU A 87 8.64 -1.00 -20.26
N LEU A 88 7.85 -2.07 -20.26
CA LEU A 88 6.64 -2.16 -21.07
C LEU A 88 5.56 -1.16 -20.64
N PHE A 89 5.44 -0.82 -19.36
CA PHE A 89 4.59 0.29 -18.93
C PHE A 89 4.97 1.59 -19.62
N PHE A 90 6.26 1.91 -19.69
CA PHE A 90 6.74 3.12 -20.36
C PHE A 90 6.55 3.08 -21.90
N ALA A 91 6.61 1.89 -22.51
CA ALA A 91 6.32 1.71 -23.93
C ALA A 91 4.83 1.92 -24.27
N LEU A 92 3.97 1.80 -23.27
CA LEU A 92 2.52 1.97 -23.36
C LEU A 92 2.04 3.34 -22.83
N GLN A 93 2.94 4.20 -22.30
CA GLN A 93 2.59 5.55 -21.90
C GLN A 93 1.93 6.31 -23.05
N GLN A 94 0.81 6.98 -22.74
CA GLN A 94 -0.03 7.62 -23.76
C GLN A 94 0.61 8.92 -24.30
N PRO A 95 0.23 9.38 -25.50
CA PRO A 95 0.79 10.60 -26.12
C PRO A 95 0.52 11.88 -25.33
N ASN A 96 -0.49 11.90 -24.44
CA ASN A 96 -0.79 13.01 -23.55
C ASN A 96 0.02 12.96 -22.25
N ASP A 97 1.01 12.07 -22.15
CA ASP A 97 1.89 11.79 -21.00
C ASP A 97 1.24 10.96 -19.87
N GLU A 98 -0.05 10.61 -20.00
CA GLU A 98 -0.80 9.77 -19.08
C GLU A 98 -0.20 8.36 -19.00
N MET A 99 -0.18 7.79 -17.78
CA MET A 99 0.24 6.42 -17.58
C MET A 99 -0.96 5.48 -17.59
N ILE A 100 -0.75 4.29 -18.15
CA ILE A 100 -1.71 3.20 -18.11
C ILE A 100 -1.76 2.58 -16.70
N ASP A 101 -2.90 1.99 -16.36
CA ASP A 101 -3.05 1.23 -15.12
C ASP A 101 -2.44 -0.18 -15.23
N GLY A 102 -2.66 -0.83 -16.36
CA GLY A 102 -2.15 -2.17 -16.62
C GLY A 102 -2.10 -2.54 -18.10
N TYR A 103 -1.57 -3.72 -18.36
CA TYR A 103 -1.47 -4.26 -19.71
C TYR A 103 -1.61 -5.78 -19.75
N VAL A 104 -1.90 -6.31 -20.95
CA VAL A 104 -2.00 -7.75 -21.21
C VAL A 104 -1.52 -8.04 -22.65
N LEU A 105 -1.15 -9.29 -22.94
CA LEU A 105 -0.95 -9.73 -24.32
C LEU A 105 -2.25 -9.66 -25.12
N LYS A 106 -2.22 -9.27 -26.39
CA LYS A 106 -3.42 -9.19 -27.26
C LYS A 106 -4.15 -10.51 -27.37
N GLU A 107 -3.45 -11.62 -27.33
CA GLU A 107 -4.04 -12.97 -27.41
C GLU A 107 -4.80 -13.37 -26.14
N ASP A 108 -4.42 -12.80 -25.00
CA ASP A 108 -5.05 -13.02 -23.69
C ASP A 108 -6.09 -11.94 -23.36
N PHE A 109 -6.28 -10.96 -24.27
CA PHE A 109 -7.22 -9.88 -24.08
C PHE A 109 -8.65 -10.43 -24.06
N THR A 110 -9.30 -10.28 -22.92
CA THR A 110 -10.75 -10.43 -22.78
C THR A 110 -11.32 -9.04 -22.52
N TRP A 111 -12.46 -8.74 -23.13
CA TRP A 111 -13.12 -7.44 -22.92
C TRP A 111 -13.40 -7.22 -21.44
N TYR A 112 -12.92 -6.09 -20.93
CA TYR A 112 -13.31 -5.50 -19.65
C TYR A 112 -13.96 -4.14 -19.93
N ASP A 113 -14.62 -3.60 -18.93
CA ASP A 113 -15.36 -2.33 -19.06
C ASP A 113 -14.43 -1.10 -19.20
N ASP A 114 -13.11 -1.31 -19.09
CA ASP A 114 -12.10 -0.25 -19.24
C ASP A 114 -11.83 0.09 -20.71
N THR A 115 -11.49 1.35 -20.96
CA THR A 115 -11.09 1.80 -22.31
C THR A 115 -9.73 1.22 -22.70
N PRO A 116 -9.65 0.40 -23.78
CA PRO A 116 -8.38 -0.18 -24.19
C PRO A 116 -7.51 0.83 -24.93
N TYR A 117 -6.20 0.80 -24.63
CA TYR A 117 -5.18 1.59 -25.32
C TYR A 117 -4.26 0.69 -26.14
N TYR A 118 -3.79 1.22 -27.28
CA TYR A 118 -2.88 0.53 -28.19
C TYR A 118 -1.67 1.42 -28.47
N SER A 119 -0.50 0.81 -28.59
CA SER A 119 0.74 1.53 -28.89
C SER A 119 1.52 0.80 -30.00
N ASP A 120 2.02 1.55 -30.97
CA ASP A 120 2.91 1.01 -32.01
C ASP A 120 4.28 0.59 -31.46
N VAL A 121 4.65 1.11 -30.28
CA VAL A 121 5.89 0.74 -29.57
C VAL A 121 5.78 -0.63 -28.93
N ALA A 122 4.56 -1.03 -28.51
CA ALA A 122 4.27 -2.33 -27.89
C ALA A 122 3.15 -3.06 -28.64
N PRO A 123 3.28 -3.40 -29.92
CA PRO A 123 2.18 -3.83 -30.79
C PRO A 123 1.55 -5.16 -30.41
N LYS A 124 2.18 -5.94 -29.53
CA LYS A 124 1.67 -7.22 -29.04
C LYS A 124 0.79 -7.10 -27.80
N HIS A 125 0.69 -5.89 -27.21
CA HIS A 125 -0.01 -5.66 -25.96
C HIS A 125 -1.22 -4.76 -26.13
N VAL A 126 -2.15 -4.90 -25.19
CA VAL A 126 -3.28 -3.99 -24.96
C VAL A 126 -3.10 -3.43 -23.56
N ALA A 127 -3.26 -2.13 -23.44
CA ALA A 127 -3.19 -1.43 -22.17
C ALA A 127 -4.58 -0.96 -21.73
N PHE A 128 -4.72 -0.69 -20.44
CA PHE A 128 -5.93 -0.21 -19.79
C PHE A 128 -5.64 1.03 -18.98
N LYS A 129 -6.62 1.87 -18.78
CA LYS A 129 -6.56 3.01 -17.88
C LYS A 129 -7.77 2.99 -16.96
N ASN A 130 -7.48 2.93 -15.66
CA ASN A 130 -8.42 3.30 -14.62
C ASN A 130 -8.20 4.78 -14.32
N THR A 131 -9.23 5.58 -14.41
CA THR A 131 -9.15 7.04 -14.21
C THR A 131 -9.87 7.52 -12.96
N VAL A 132 -10.50 6.62 -12.20
CA VAL A 132 -11.21 6.94 -10.95
C VAL A 132 -10.22 7.49 -9.95
N GLU A 133 -9.12 6.77 -9.71
CA GLU A 133 -8.04 7.23 -8.87
C GLU A 133 -6.90 7.82 -9.70
N THR A 134 -6.03 8.55 -9.02
CA THR A 134 -4.92 9.29 -9.62
C THR A 134 -3.58 8.75 -9.11
N ASP A 135 -3.47 7.42 -9.00
CA ASP A 135 -2.32 6.74 -8.40
C ASP A 135 -1.42 5.96 -9.37
N GLN A 136 -1.80 5.80 -10.65
CA GLN A 136 -1.06 4.97 -11.60
C GLN A 136 0.34 5.52 -11.87
N GLU A 137 0.46 6.83 -12.12
CA GLU A 137 1.72 7.53 -12.29
C GLU A 137 2.61 7.36 -11.05
N SER A 138 2.01 7.57 -9.86
CA SER A 138 2.69 7.40 -8.58
C SER A 138 3.14 5.95 -8.38
N SER A 139 2.28 4.98 -8.66
CA SER A 139 2.57 3.55 -8.51
C SER A 139 3.75 3.11 -9.38
N LEU A 140 3.82 3.57 -10.64
CA LEU A 140 4.95 3.22 -11.51
C LEU A 140 6.27 3.85 -11.04
N ILE A 141 6.25 5.11 -10.56
CA ILE A 141 7.44 5.73 -9.95
C ILE A 141 7.90 4.92 -8.72
N HIS A 142 6.96 4.45 -7.88
CA HIS A 142 7.29 3.57 -6.75
C HIS A 142 7.93 2.25 -7.20
N ILE A 143 7.40 1.62 -8.26
CA ILE A 143 7.94 0.39 -8.83
C ILE A 143 9.41 0.59 -9.20
N VAL A 144 9.73 1.64 -9.97
CA VAL A 144 11.11 1.93 -10.39
C VAL A 144 12.00 2.20 -9.18
N GLY A 145 11.52 2.99 -8.21
CA GLY A 145 12.28 3.30 -6.99
C GLY A 145 12.58 2.06 -6.14
N LYS A 146 11.57 1.21 -5.90
CA LYS A 146 11.72 -0.05 -5.18
C LYS A 146 12.64 -1.03 -5.93
N TYR A 147 12.49 -1.12 -7.25
CA TYR A 147 13.36 -1.92 -8.11
C TYR A 147 14.83 -1.51 -7.97
N ILE A 148 15.14 -0.22 -8.10
CA ILE A 148 16.50 0.31 -7.95
C ILE A 148 17.05 0.06 -6.54
N ARG A 149 16.24 0.32 -5.49
CA ARG A 149 16.66 0.04 -4.10
C ARG A 149 17.04 -1.43 -3.88
N LYS A 150 16.31 -2.33 -4.53
CA LYS A 150 16.48 -3.78 -4.33
C LYS A 150 17.60 -4.37 -5.18
N THR A 151 17.74 -3.93 -6.42
CA THR A 151 18.67 -4.50 -7.40
C THR A 151 19.97 -3.69 -7.54
N GLY A 152 19.95 -2.40 -7.23
CA GLY A 152 21.03 -1.47 -7.54
C GLY A 152 21.10 -1.04 -9.01
N ASP A 153 20.20 -1.52 -9.88
CA ASP A 153 20.17 -1.18 -11.31
C ASP A 153 19.65 0.23 -11.56
N ARG A 154 20.54 1.22 -11.41
CA ARG A 154 20.25 2.61 -11.75
C ARG A 154 20.22 2.86 -13.26
N GLY A 155 20.79 1.94 -14.06
CA GLY A 155 20.81 2.04 -15.52
C GLY A 155 19.42 2.05 -16.16
N ILE A 156 18.41 1.54 -15.45
CA ILE A 156 17.01 1.62 -15.91
C ILE A 156 16.54 3.06 -16.14
N LEU A 157 17.08 4.05 -15.40
CA LEU A 157 16.70 5.45 -15.54
C LEU A 157 17.13 6.05 -16.88
N ASP A 158 18.24 5.56 -17.43
CA ASP A 158 18.82 6.01 -18.70
C ASP A 158 18.32 5.19 -19.89
N GLU A 159 17.54 4.14 -19.65
CA GLU A 159 16.96 3.32 -20.72
C GLU A 159 16.01 4.16 -21.58
N VAL A 160 16.22 4.08 -22.90
CA VAL A 160 15.46 4.88 -23.89
C VAL A 160 14.28 4.07 -24.41
N VAL A 161 13.09 4.51 -24.09
CA VAL A 161 11.82 3.93 -24.58
C VAL A 161 11.12 4.96 -25.47
N ALA A 162 10.92 4.63 -26.74
CA ALA A 162 10.29 5.52 -27.72
C ALA A 162 10.88 6.96 -27.71
N GLY A 163 12.21 7.06 -27.72
CA GLY A 163 12.94 8.32 -27.86
C GLY A 163 13.08 9.19 -26.60
N LYS A 164 12.65 8.71 -25.43
CA LYS A 164 12.83 9.37 -24.13
C LYS A 164 13.37 8.38 -23.11
N THR A 165 14.20 8.85 -22.20
CA THR A 165 14.65 8.03 -21.08
C THR A 165 13.50 7.75 -20.10
N VAL A 166 13.62 6.68 -19.32
CA VAL A 166 12.65 6.35 -18.24
C VAL A 166 12.51 7.54 -17.28
N LEU A 167 13.60 8.21 -16.92
CA LEU A 167 13.55 9.38 -16.05
C LEU A 167 12.77 10.54 -16.70
N GLU A 168 12.98 10.81 -17.99
CA GLU A 168 12.19 11.82 -18.72
C GLU A 168 10.71 11.45 -18.76
N ARG A 169 10.37 10.17 -18.94
CA ARG A 169 8.99 9.69 -18.93
C ARG A 169 8.33 9.84 -17.56
N MET A 170 9.05 9.56 -16.49
CA MET A 170 8.54 9.81 -15.13
C MET A 170 8.31 11.31 -14.87
N ASN A 171 9.14 12.21 -15.43
CA ASN A 171 8.87 13.64 -15.36
C ASN A 171 7.58 14.03 -16.09
N LEU A 172 7.33 13.44 -17.26
CA LEU A 172 6.09 13.67 -18.01
C LEU A 172 4.86 13.19 -17.24
N MET A 173 4.97 12.10 -16.48
CA MET A 173 3.90 11.64 -15.56
C MET A 173 3.60 12.69 -14.48
N VAL A 174 4.64 13.26 -13.86
CA VAL A 174 4.45 14.38 -12.91
C VAL A 174 3.82 15.60 -13.60
N ASP A 175 4.22 15.91 -14.82
CA ASP A 175 3.63 17.02 -15.60
C ASP A 175 2.15 16.76 -15.91
N TYR A 176 1.79 15.52 -16.27
CA TYR A 176 0.41 15.11 -16.49
C TYR A 176 -0.43 15.32 -15.21
N LEU A 177 0.00 14.80 -14.08
CA LEU A 177 -0.72 14.95 -12.80
C LEU A 177 -0.94 16.43 -12.46
N MET A 178 0.09 17.27 -12.61
CA MET A 178 -0.01 18.70 -12.30
C MET A 178 -0.87 19.48 -13.30
N ARG A 179 -1.04 19.00 -14.51
CA ARG A 179 -1.83 19.63 -15.56
C ARG A 179 -3.31 19.21 -15.52
N GLU A 180 -3.55 17.88 -15.33
CA GLU A 180 -4.87 17.29 -15.52
C GLU A 180 -5.58 16.93 -14.20
N ARG A 181 -4.80 16.67 -13.13
CA ARG A 181 -5.32 16.12 -11.87
C ARG A 181 -5.02 17.00 -10.65
N TYR A 182 -4.63 18.25 -10.84
CA TYR A 182 -4.27 19.15 -9.75
C TYR A 182 -5.32 20.25 -9.55
N ASN A 183 -5.98 20.22 -8.39
CA ASN A 183 -6.88 21.27 -7.97
C ASN A 183 -6.07 22.43 -7.35
N LYS A 184 -6.13 23.60 -7.98
CA LYS A 184 -5.33 24.79 -7.58
C LYS A 184 -5.82 25.44 -6.30
N GLU A 185 -7.11 25.30 -5.96
CA GLU A 185 -7.70 25.90 -4.76
C GLU A 185 -7.18 25.20 -3.50
N TYR A 186 -7.19 23.87 -3.50
CA TYR A 186 -6.70 23.07 -2.38
C TYR A 186 -5.21 22.77 -2.47
N GLY A 187 -4.62 22.90 -3.67
CA GLY A 187 -3.23 22.54 -3.91
C GLY A 187 -2.97 21.04 -3.74
N LEU A 188 -3.92 20.19 -4.17
CA LEU A 188 -3.93 18.75 -4.03
C LEU A 188 -4.37 18.07 -5.34
N LEU A 189 -3.99 16.81 -5.51
CA LEU A 189 -4.52 15.98 -6.59
C LEU A 189 -5.97 15.56 -6.28
N TYR A 190 -6.73 15.33 -7.34
CA TYR A 190 -8.09 14.83 -7.28
C TYR A 190 -8.28 13.64 -8.22
N GLY A 191 -9.15 12.72 -7.84
CA GLY A 191 -9.73 11.66 -8.64
C GLY A 191 -11.25 11.78 -8.69
N ALA A 192 -11.94 10.67 -8.87
CA ALA A 192 -13.37 10.58 -8.67
C ALA A 192 -13.70 10.07 -7.25
N MET A 193 -14.93 10.35 -6.78
CA MET A 193 -15.42 9.80 -5.53
C MET A 193 -15.51 8.28 -5.61
N THR A 194 -14.82 7.63 -4.66
CA THR A 194 -14.83 6.18 -4.48
C THR A 194 -14.66 5.81 -3.01
N ALA A 195 -14.57 4.52 -2.68
CA ALA A 195 -14.32 4.05 -1.33
C ALA A 195 -12.83 3.89 -1.06
N ASP A 196 -12.20 4.92 -0.45
CA ASP A 196 -10.76 4.96 -0.16
C ASP A 196 -9.93 4.89 -1.48
N TRP A 197 -9.22 3.82 -1.76
CA TRP A 197 -8.51 3.57 -3.04
C TRP A 197 -9.37 2.80 -4.05
N GLY A 198 -10.67 2.85 -3.91
CA GLY A 198 -11.59 2.05 -4.73
C GLY A 198 -11.57 2.44 -6.21
N ASP A 199 -12.08 1.55 -7.01
CA ASP A 199 -12.17 1.68 -8.46
C ASP A 199 -13.61 1.63 -8.99
N VAL A 200 -14.59 1.86 -8.11
CA VAL A 200 -16.03 1.87 -8.40
C VAL A 200 -16.67 3.16 -7.87
N GLN A 201 -17.51 3.77 -8.68
CA GLN A 201 -18.17 5.04 -8.42
C GLN A 201 -19.64 4.89 -7.99
N PRO A 202 -20.25 5.88 -7.33
CA PRO A 202 -21.68 5.84 -6.97
C PRO A 202 -22.60 5.89 -8.17
N ASN A 203 -22.28 6.63 -9.20
CA ASN A 203 -23.20 7.00 -10.29
C ASN A 203 -22.95 6.26 -11.60
N ASP A 204 -21.91 5.41 -11.67
CA ASP A 204 -21.54 4.67 -12.87
C ASP A 204 -21.53 3.17 -12.64
N ASP A 205 -22.28 2.41 -13.42
CA ASP A 205 -22.31 0.94 -13.36
C ASP A 205 -21.00 0.31 -13.87
N PHE A 206 -20.23 1.01 -14.70
CA PHE A 206 -18.96 0.56 -15.26
C PHE A 206 -17.72 1.09 -14.51
N GLY A 207 -17.90 1.98 -13.60
CA GLY A 207 -17.12 2.38 -12.46
C GLY A 207 -15.67 2.79 -12.61
N CYS A 208 -14.88 2.27 -13.55
CA CYS A 208 -13.43 2.47 -13.55
C CYS A 208 -12.95 3.75 -14.22
N ASP A 209 -13.74 4.40 -15.08
CA ASP A 209 -13.35 5.62 -15.80
C ASP A 209 -14.02 6.88 -15.26
N MET A 210 -13.26 7.98 -15.12
CA MET A 210 -13.86 9.30 -14.92
C MET A 210 -14.56 9.78 -16.19
N ASN A 211 -15.81 10.15 -16.06
CA ASN A 211 -16.65 10.64 -17.13
C ASN A 211 -17.63 11.72 -16.61
N ASP A 212 -18.60 12.14 -17.42
CA ASP A 212 -19.57 13.17 -17.07
C ASP A 212 -20.50 12.78 -15.89
N LEU A 213 -20.50 11.54 -15.44
CA LEU A 213 -21.25 11.04 -14.28
C LEU A 213 -20.40 10.96 -13.01
N SER A 214 -19.10 11.21 -13.12
CA SER A 214 -18.18 11.13 -12.00
C SER A 214 -18.26 12.37 -11.11
N ASP A 215 -18.18 12.16 -9.81
CA ASP A 215 -18.10 13.23 -8.81
C ASP A 215 -16.61 13.46 -8.46
N PRO A 216 -16.01 14.60 -8.87
CA PRO A 216 -14.60 14.87 -8.51
C PRO A 216 -14.40 14.93 -7.00
N ALA A 217 -13.38 14.24 -6.51
CA ALA A 217 -13.06 14.16 -5.09
C ALA A 217 -11.55 14.22 -4.83
N ILE A 218 -11.18 14.86 -3.73
CA ILE A 218 -9.81 14.93 -3.22
C ILE A 218 -9.74 14.05 -1.97
N ASP A 219 -8.87 13.07 -1.96
CA ASP A 219 -8.66 12.16 -0.84
C ASP A 219 -7.21 12.13 -0.35
N VAL A 220 -6.96 11.38 0.71
CA VAL A 220 -5.64 11.23 1.28
C VAL A 220 -4.79 10.20 0.54
N TYR A 221 -5.42 9.18 -0.07
CA TYR A 221 -4.71 8.08 -0.73
C TYR A 221 -3.89 8.58 -1.92
N ASP A 222 -4.54 9.19 -2.91
CA ASP A 222 -3.89 9.72 -4.11
C ASP A 222 -2.75 10.69 -3.78
N ASN A 223 -3.00 11.59 -2.84
CA ASN A 223 -2.03 12.60 -2.44
C ASN A 223 -0.85 12.02 -1.66
N ALA A 224 -1.07 11.02 -0.81
CA ALA A 224 0.01 10.33 -0.10
C ALA A 224 0.86 9.47 -1.05
N MET A 225 0.24 8.79 -2.03
CA MET A 225 0.93 8.07 -3.09
C MET A 225 1.84 9.01 -3.88
N PHE A 226 1.37 10.21 -4.22
CA PHE A 226 2.18 11.19 -4.93
C PHE A 226 3.35 11.74 -4.08
N VAL A 227 3.15 11.98 -2.79
CA VAL A 227 4.24 12.37 -1.87
C VAL A 227 5.35 11.32 -1.88
N ILE A 228 5.01 10.03 -1.78
CA ILE A 228 5.98 8.93 -1.81
C ILE A 228 6.68 8.86 -3.19
N ALA A 229 5.94 9.07 -4.29
CA ALA A 229 6.52 9.11 -5.64
C ALA A 229 7.58 10.20 -5.78
N LEU A 230 7.30 11.40 -5.26
CA LEU A 230 8.25 12.51 -5.26
C LEU A 230 9.48 12.22 -4.37
N ASP A 231 9.31 11.53 -3.23
CA ASP A 231 10.43 11.07 -2.40
C ASP A 231 11.31 10.05 -3.16
N TYR A 232 10.71 9.12 -3.93
CA TYR A 232 11.47 8.21 -4.80
C TYR A 232 12.21 8.93 -5.93
N LEU A 233 11.60 9.91 -6.59
CA LEU A 233 12.28 10.71 -7.63
C LEU A 233 13.49 11.45 -7.07
N LEU A 234 13.36 12.06 -5.88
CA LEU A 234 14.46 12.74 -5.19
C LEU A 234 15.59 11.79 -4.79
N GLU A 235 15.27 10.56 -4.43
CA GLU A 235 16.27 9.53 -4.10
C GLU A 235 16.96 8.97 -5.36
N MET A 236 16.17 8.67 -6.40
CA MET A 236 16.69 8.12 -7.64
C MET A 236 17.54 9.11 -8.44
N ALA A 237 17.18 10.38 -8.47
CA ALA A 237 17.83 11.41 -9.28
C ALA A 237 18.02 12.74 -8.51
N PRO A 238 18.81 12.74 -7.40
CA PRO A 238 18.97 13.91 -6.54
C PRO A 238 19.62 15.10 -7.26
N ASP A 239 20.44 14.84 -8.28
CA ASP A 239 21.15 15.84 -9.07
C ASP A 239 20.38 16.26 -10.34
N SER A 240 19.17 15.78 -10.55
CA SER A 240 18.30 16.19 -11.65
C SER A 240 18.00 17.70 -11.56
N SER A 241 17.96 18.37 -12.70
CA SER A 241 17.47 19.75 -12.80
C SER A 241 16.03 19.92 -12.30
N GLN A 242 15.27 18.84 -12.23
CA GLN A 242 13.90 18.80 -11.70
C GLN A 242 13.82 18.63 -10.17
N ALA A 243 14.90 18.24 -9.50
CA ALA A 243 14.90 17.96 -8.06
C ALA A 243 14.37 19.13 -7.19
N PRO A 244 14.68 20.41 -7.47
CA PRO A 244 14.08 21.54 -6.74
C PRO A 244 12.55 21.60 -6.89
N ARG A 245 12.02 21.31 -8.10
CA ARG A 245 10.58 21.29 -8.35
C ARG A 245 9.92 20.13 -7.59
N TRP A 246 10.47 18.92 -7.66
CA TRP A 246 9.91 17.77 -6.94
C TRP A 246 9.87 18.01 -5.43
N ARG A 247 10.93 18.63 -4.86
CA ARG A 247 10.95 18.98 -3.43
C ARG A 247 9.85 19.98 -3.09
N SER A 248 9.68 21.02 -3.89
CA SER A 248 8.62 22.03 -3.69
C SER A 248 7.22 21.42 -3.77
N LEU A 249 6.98 20.54 -4.76
CA LEU A 249 5.71 19.82 -4.88
C LEU A 249 5.47 18.92 -3.67
N ARG A 250 6.46 18.12 -3.28
CA ARG A 250 6.40 17.22 -2.13
C ARG A 250 6.03 17.96 -0.84
N GLU A 251 6.70 19.07 -0.56
CA GLU A 251 6.46 19.89 0.62
C GLU A 251 5.07 20.55 0.57
N GLY A 252 4.68 21.05 -0.60
CA GLY A 252 3.38 21.69 -0.83
C GLY A 252 2.22 20.71 -0.62
N ILE A 253 2.27 19.55 -1.28
CA ILE A 253 1.23 18.50 -1.16
C ILE A 253 1.16 18.01 0.30
N ALA A 254 2.29 17.65 0.92
CA ALA A 254 2.31 17.18 2.31
C ALA A 254 1.71 18.19 3.29
N LYS A 255 2.03 19.48 3.12
CA LYS A 255 1.43 20.56 3.92
C LYS A 255 -0.07 20.65 3.69
N ASN A 256 -0.52 20.60 2.44
CA ASN A 256 -1.94 20.78 2.09
C ASN A 256 -2.78 19.57 2.53
N VAL A 257 -2.28 18.34 2.45
CA VAL A 257 -2.91 17.15 3.04
C VAL A 257 -3.16 17.37 4.54
N ARG A 258 -2.16 17.86 5.28
CA ARG A 258 -2.33 18.14 6.71
C ARG A 258 -3.29 19.29 6.97
N THR A 259 -3.34 20.30 6.11
CA THR A 259 -4.18 21.48 6.27
C THR A 259 -5.64 21.21 5.96
N HIS A 260 -5.92 20.44 4.91
CA HIS A 260 -7.27 20.31 4.35
C HIS A 260 -7.92 18.95 4.65
N LEU A 261 -7.13 17.87 4.76
CA LEU A 261 -7.68 16.52 4.93
C LEU A 261 -7.56 16.00 6.36
N TRP A 262 -6.60 16.49 7.20
CA TRP A 262 -6.46 16.04 8.56
C TRP A 262 -7.42 16.75 9.53
N ASP A 263 -8.33 15.99 10.16
CA ASP A 263 -9.19 16.48 11.23
C ASP A 263 -8.48 16.32 12.60
N GLU A 264 -7.91 17.41 13.08
CA GLU A 264 -7.18 17.44 14.36
C GLU A 264 -8.07 17.07 15.55
N LYS A 265 -9.34 17.41 15.50
CA LYS A 265 -10.29 17.11 16.59
C LYS A 265 -10.65 15.63 16.63
N ARG A 266 -10.85 15.01 15.46
CA ARG A 266 -11.19 13.59 15.34
C ARG A 266 -9.97 12.69 15.24
N GLN A 267 -8.77 13.26 15.06
CA GLN A 267 -7.50 12.55 14.88
C GLN A 267 -7.59 11.52 13.74
N LYS A 268 -8.05 11.96 12.58
CA LYS A 268 -8.18 11.15 11.36
C LYS A 268 -8.15 12.01 10.12
N PHE A 269 -7.95 11.39 8.97
CA PHE A 269 -8.25 12.04 7.68
C PHE A 269 -9.77 12.02 7.44
N ILE A 270 -10.30 13.11 6.87
CA ILE A 270 -11.66 13.12 6.33
C ILE A 270 -11.67 12.29 5.04
N PRO A 271 -12.79 11.64 4.68
CA PRO A 271 -12.87 10.85 3.46
C PRO A 271 -12.56 11.67 2.21
N HIS A 272 -13.35 12.71 1.94
CA HIS A 272 -13.21 13.52 0.73
C HIS A 272 -13.37 15.03 0.99
N ILE A 273 -12.79 15.81 0.07
CA ILE A 273 -13.19 17.17 -0.24
C ILE A 273 -13.79 17.13 -1.65
N TYR A 274 -14.98 17.63 -1.80
CA TYR A 274 -15.65 17.76 -3.10
C TYR A 274 -15.43 19.18 -3.63
N PRO A 275 -14.65 19.33 -4.73
CA PRO A 275 -14.48 20.65 -5.37
C PRO A 275 -15.77 21.19 -6.00
N GLU A 276 -16.70 20.28 -6.30
CA GLU A 276 -18.02 20.54 -6.86
C GLU A 276 -19.12 20.08 -5.88
N GLU A 277 -20.28 19.67 -6.38
CA GLU A 277 -21.38 19.16 -5.55
C GLU A 277 -21.03 17.77 -4.99
N SER A 278 -21.35 17.55 -3.72
CA SER A 278 -21.11 16.26 -3.06
C SER A 278 -22.20 15.25 -3.42
N PRO A 279 -21.84 14.00 -3.80
CA PRO A 279 -22.81 12.95 -4.07
C PRO A 279 -23.41 12.33 -2.79
N ILE A 280 -22.98 12.78 -1.62
CA ILE A 280 -23.40 12.18 -0.35
C ILE A 280 -24.88 12.51 -0.06
N PRO A 281 -25.73 11.48 0.16
CA PRO A 281 -27.15 11.69 0.46
C PRO A 281 -27.37 12.51 1.73
N GLU A 282 -28.43 13.33 1.73
CA GLU A 282 -28.84 14.08 2.92
C GLU A 282 -29.04 13.14 4.11
N GLY A 283 -28.46 13.50 5.25
CA GLY A 283 -28.55 12.72 6.50
C GLY A 283 -27.52 11.61 6.66
N PHE A 284 -26.65 11.34 5.67
CA PHE A 284 -25.51 10.46 5.83
C PHE A 284 -24.27 11.23 6.26
N ASP A 285 -23.69 10.85 7.41
CA ASP A 285 -22.47 11.50 7.95
C ASP A 285 -21.22 10.78 7.41
N GLU A 286 -20.77 11.18 6.21
CA GLU A 286 -19.51 10.67 5.65
C GLU A 286 -18.31 11.01 6.53
N LEU A 287 -18.34 12.14 7.24
CA LEU A 287 -17.26 12.52 8.15
C LEU A 287 -17.10 11.55 9.35
N ALA A 288 -18.05 10.66 9.60
CA ALA A 288 -17.88 9.57 10.57
C ALA A 288 -16.94 8.46 10.06
N ILE A 289 -16.80 8.30 8.74
CA ILE A 289 -16.02 7.22 8.12
C ILE A 289 -14.52 7.42 8.37
N HIS A 290 -13.83 6.34 8.72
CA HIS A 290 -12.38 6.24 8.77
C HIS A 290 -11.88 5.42 7.58
N TYR A 291 -11.10 6.01 6.70
CA TYR A 291 -10.40 5.32 5.64
C TYR A 291 -9.10 4.72 6.17
N HIS A 292 -9.01 3.40 6.21
CA HIS A 292 -7.86 2.69 6.73
C HIS A 292 -6.72 2.63 5.70
N GLY A 293 -7.06 2.37 4.43
CA GLY A 293 -6.08 2.24 3.36
C GLY A 293 -5.30 3.53 3.14
N GLY A 294 -5.99 4.63 2.83
CA GLY A 294 -5.38 5.94 2.64
C GLY A 294 -4.59 6.40 3.87
N THR A 295 -5.07 6.07 5.10
CA THR A 295 -4.34 6.38 6.34
C THR A 295 -3.03 5.60 6.43
N ALA A 296 -3.00 4.30 6.07
CA ALA A 296 -1.77 3.51 6.05
C ALA A 296 -0.73 4.08 5.08
N ILE A 297 -1.17 4.54 3.89
CA ILE A 297 -0.32 5.20 2.92
C ILE A 297 0.18 6.56 3.41
N ALA A 298 -0.67 7.34 4.07
CA ALA A 298 -0.28 8.62 4.68
C ALA A 298 0.80 8.44 5.76
N ILE A 299 0.77 7.34 6.52
CA ILE A 299 1.83 6.98 7.47
C ILE A 299 3.13 6.66 6.71
N GLU A 300 3.06 5.89 5.62
CA GLU A 300 4.21 5.58 4.75
C GLU A 300 4.82 6.84 4.15
N ALA A 301 4.00 7.80 3.75
CA ALA A 301 4.41 9.13 3.26
C ALA A 301 5.02 10.05 4.35
N GLY A 302 5.04 9.61 5.62
CA GLY A 302 5.56 10.39 6.73
C GLY A 302 4.68 11.58 7.13
N LEU A 303 3.38 11.51 6.85
CA LEU A 303 2.43 12.61 7.12
C LEU A 303 1.90 12.62 8.55
N LEU A 304 2.15 11.57 9.34
CA LEU A 304 1.69 11.45 10.72
C LEU A 304 2.87 11.31 11.69
N SER A 305 2.75 11.92 12.86
CA SER A 305 3.66 11.70 13.98
C SER A 305 3.44 10.34 14.64
N LYS A 306 4.43 9.85 15.40
CA LYS A 306 4.29 8.58 16.14
C LYS A 306 3.11 8.56 17.12
N ALA A 307 2.74 9.70 17.68
CA ALA A 307 1.59 9.79 18.59
C ALA A 307 0.27 9.63 17.81
N GLU A 308 0.15 10.29 16.67
CA GLU A 308 -0.99 10.16 15.77
C GLU A 308 -1.11 8.74 15.22
N ILE A 309 0.00 8.10 14.84
CA ILE A 309 0.02 6.69 14.37
C ILE A 309 -0.57 5.76 15.43
N ARG A 310 -0.20 5.93 16.72
CA ARG A 310 -0.81 5.13 17.81
C ARG A 310 -2.32 5.36 17.93
N THR A 311 -2.74 6.60 17.79
CA THR A 311 -4.16 6.98 17.89
C THR A 311 -4.97 6.37 16.75
N VAL A 312 -4.49 6.49 15.50
CA VAL A 312 -5.21 5.93 14.35
C VAL A 312 -5.19 4.40 14.39
N ASN A 313 -4.08 3.77 14.80
CA ASN A 313 -4.01 2.31 14.95
C ASN A 313 -5.03 1.79 15.98
N ALA A 314 -5.11 2.41 17.15
CA ALA A 314 -6.09 2.06 18.15
C ALA A 314 -7.54 2.20 17.62
N ARG A 315 -7.80 3.23 16.82
CA ARG A 315 -9.11 3.44 16.17
C ARG A 315 -9.39 2.37 15.11
N MET A 316 -8.41 2.02 14.29
CA MET A 316 -8.56 0.95 13.29
C MET A 316 -8.90 -0.39 13.95
N LEU A 317 -8.22 -0.75 15.06
CA LEU A 317 -8.53 -1.95 15.83
C LEU A 317 -9.95 -1.92 16.45
N GLU A 318 -10.38 -0.77 16.96
CA GLU A 318 -11.75 -0.61 17.45
C GLU A 318 -12.77 -0.77 16.31
N ASN A 319 -12.48 -0.23 15.11
CA ASN A 319 -13.33 -0.40 13.93
C ASN A 319 -13.42 -1.88 13.51
N VAL A 320 -12.32 -2.63 13.56
CA VAL A 320 -12.31 -4.09 13.32
C VAL A 320 -13.24 -4.78 14.30
N ARG A 321 -13.13 -4.45 15.59
CA ARG A 321 -14.00 -5.02 16.65
C ARG A 321 -15.47 -4.68 16.41
N LEU A 322 -15.80 -3.43 16.07
CA LEU A 322 -17.18 -2.97 15.86
C LEU A 322 -17.80 -3.54 14.58
N SER A 323 -17.04 -3.64 13.51
CA SER A 323 -17.51 -4.20 12.23
C SER A 323 -17.66 -5.72 12.26
N GLY A 324 -16.90 -6.40 13.12
CA GLY A 324 -16.79 -7.86 13.14
C GLY A 324 -15.98 -8.42 11.96
N MET A 325 -15.13 -7.57 11.33
CA MET A 325 -14.20 -8.00 10.29
C MET A 325 -12.97 -8.68 10.91
N PRO A 326 -12.28 -9.57 10.16
CA PRO A 326 -11.29 -10.47 10.76
C PRO A 326 -9.94 -9.81 11.07
N SER A 327 -9.57 -8.69 10.41
CA SER A 327 -8.25 -8.09 10.60
C SER A 327 -8.21 -6.58 10.32
N ILE A 328 -7.05 -5.97 10.59
CA ILE A 328 -6.78 -4.56 10.30
C ILE A 328 -6.79 -4.23 8.80
N GLY A 329 -6.93 -5.23 7.94
CA GLY A 329 -7.19 -5.06 6.51
C GLY A 329 -8.59 -4.53 6.17
N LEU A 330 -9.48 -4.37 7.16
CA LEU A 330 -10.74 -3.64 7.00
C LEU A 330 -10.46 -2.29 6.31
N THR A 331 -11.13 -2.03 5.19
CA THR A 331 -10.83 -0.86 4.36
C THR A 331 -11.31 0.44 4.96
N LEU A 332 -12.54 0.43 5.48
CA LEU A 332 -13.17 1.62 6.07
C LEU A 332 -14.27 1.25 7.10
N TYR A 333 -14.58 2.17 8.00
CA TYR A 333 -15.69 2.02 8.93
C TYR A 333 -16.11 3.39 9.53
N PRO A 334 -17.43 3.68 9.71
CA PRO A 334 -18.59 2.93 9.20
C PRO A 334 -18.57 2.76 7.68
N VAL A 335 -19.31 1.78 7.15
CA VAL A 335 -19.40 1.53 5.71
C VAL A 335 -20.45 2.41 5.05
N TYR A 336 -20.31 2.67 3.73
CA TYR A 336 -21.36 3.31 2.96
C TYR A 336 -22.62 2.42 2.90
N PRO A 337 -23.81 3.05 2.82
CA PRO A 337 -25.08 2.29 2.85
C PRO A 337 -25.26 1.40 1.64
N ASP A 338 -26.15 0.41 1.77
CA ASP A 338 -26.52 -0.50 0.69
C ASP A 338 -27.02 0.27 -0.53
N GLY A 339 -26.49 -0.05 -1.72
CA GLY A 339 -26.85 0.58 -2.98
C GLY A 339 -26.26 1.98 -3.21
N PHE A 340 -25.36 2.47 -2.33
CA PHE A 340 -24.66 3.75 -2.56
C PHE A 340 -23.70 3.66 -3.75
N PHE A 341 -22.83 2.65 -3.75
CA PHE A 341 -21.98 2.33 -4.91
C PHE A 341 -22.68 1.40 -5.89
N ARG A 342 -22.22 1.42 -7.13
CA ARG A 342 -22.63 0.47 -8.16
C ARG A 342 -21.70 -0.76 -8.17
N GLY A 343 -22.03 -1.74 -9.01
CA GLY A 343 -21.16 -2.89 -9.27
C GLY A 343 -20.68 -3.62 -8.02
N GLY A 344 -19.39 -3.89 -7.95
CA GLY A 344 -18.74 -4.71 -6.93
C GLY A 344 -18.83 -4.18 -5.49
N MET A 345 -19.08 -2.89 -5.29
CA MET A 345 -19.19 -2.25 -3.97
C MET A 345 -20.63 -1.97 -3.51
N SER A 346 -21.64 -2.45 -4.21
CA SER A 346 -23.04 -2.13 -3.94
C SER A 346 -23.52 -2.48 -2.53
N LYS A 347 -22.88 -3.41 -1.86
CA LYS A 347 -23.26 -3.89 -0.52
C LYS A 347 -22.23 -3.53 0.55
N PRO A 348 -22.67 -3.25 1.79
CA PRO A 348 -21.82 -3.12 2.96
C PRO A 348 -20.94 -4.34 3.20
N TYR A 349 -19.66 -4.10 3.55
CA TYR A 349 -18.64 -5.12 3.84
C TYR A 349 -18.25 -6.00 2.65
N VAL A 350 -18.45 -5.50 1.45
CA VAL A 350 -18.06 -6.15 0.20
C VAL A 350 -17.05 -5.27 -0.53
N TYR A 351 -16.03 -5.88 -1.11
CA TYR A 351 -14.98 -5.25 -1.88
C TYR A 351 -14.34 -4.09 -1.12
N GLN A 352 -14.12 -2.90 -1.69
CA GLN A 352 -13.55 -1.76 -1.00
C GLN A 352 -14.54 -1.08 -0.02
N ASN A 353 -15.84 -1.36 -0.07
CA ASN A 353 -16.80 -0.83 0.90
C ASN A 353 -16.82 -1.64 2.21
N GLY A 354 -15.70 -1.68 2.91
CA GLY A 354 -15.57 -2.35 4.20
C GLY A 354 -15.21 -3.84 4.13
N GLY A 355 -14.73 -4.36 3.00
CA GLY A 355 -14.05 -5.66 2.94
C GLY A 355 -12.70 -5.63 3.68
N ASP A 356 -12.11 -6.79 3.91
CA ASP A 356 -10.82 -6.93 4.56
C ASP A 356 -9.74 -7.29 3.52
N TRP A 357 -8.86 -6.35 3.26
CA TRP A 357 -7.80 -6.46 2.26
C TRP A 357 -6.44 -6.59 2.94
N THR A 358 -5.79 -7.74 2.77
CA THR A 358 -4.40 -7.94 3.24
C THR A 358 -3.48 -6.87 2.65
N TRP A 359 -3.74 -6.40 1.46
CA TRP A 359 -2.98 -5.40 0.74
C TRP A 359 -2.69 -4.14 1.60
N PHE A 360 -3.73 -3.54 2.21
CA PHE A 360 -3.54 -2.39 3.09
C PHE A 360 -3.21 -2.75 4.52
N GLY A 361 -3.80 -3.83 5.03
CA GLY A 361 -3.45 -4.32 6.35
C GLY A 361 -1.97 -4.68 6.47
N GLY A 362 -1.41 -5.34 5.45
CA GLY A 362 0.02 -5.64 5.40
C GLY A 362 0.89 -4.38 5.35
N ARG A 363 0.49 -3.34 4.60
CA ARG A 363 1.20 -2.05 4.57
C ARG A 363 1.12 -1.34 5.93
N MET A 364 -0.03 -1.35 6.60
CA MET A 364 -0.14 -0.80 7.95
C MET A 364 0.80 -1.50 8.93
N ILE A 365 0.87 -2.84 8.90
CA ILE A 365 1.79 -3.62 9.73
C ILE A 365 3.24 -3.23 9.45
N GLN A 366 3.63 -3.07 8.18
CA GLN A 366 4.97 -2.59 7.81
C GLN A 366 5.27 -1.24 8.49
N GLN A 367 4.32 -0.31 8.45
CA GLN A 367 4.48 1.02 9.05
C GLN A 367 4.55 0.97 10.58
N LEU A 368 3.82 0.08 11.23
CA LEU A 368 3.94 -0.16 12.68
C LEU A 368 5.36 -0.61 13.05
N VAL A 369 5.94 -1.56 12.31
CA VAL A 369 7.32 -2.00 12.52
C VAL A 369 8.32 -0.86 12.35
N VAL A 370 8.23 -0.12 11.24
CA VAL A 370 9.13 1.01 10.91
C VAL A 370 9.08 2.09 11.98
N ASN A 371 7.90 2.34 12.57
CA ASN A 371 7.70 3.34 13.61
C ASN A 371 7.97 2.82 15.05
N GLY A 372 8.43 1.56 15.18
CA GLY A 372 8.83 0.96 16.45
C GLY A 372 7.69 0.43 17.32
N MET A 373 6.50 0.20 16.74
CA MET A 373 5.32 -0.41 17.35
C MET A 373 5.24 -1.89 16.96
N VAL A 374 6.28 -2.65 17.35
CA VAL A 374 6.50 -4.02 16.87
C VAL A 374 5.59 -5.03 17.58
N GLU A 375 5.22 -4.78 18.81
CA GLU A 375 4.29 -5.62 19.57
C GLU A 375 2.91 -5.60 18.91
N GLU A 376 2.42 -4.40 18.57
CA GLU A 376 1.18 -4.19 17.85
C GLU A 376 1.26 -4.83 16.45
N ALA A 377 2.33 -4.58 15.72
CA ALA A 377 2.54 -5.17 14.39
C ALA A 377 2.48 -6.70 14.41
N TYR A 378 3.12 -7.33 15.40
CA TYR A 378 3.13 -8.78 15.53
C TYR A 378 1.75 -9.33 15.93
N ALA A 379 1.04 -8.65 16.83
CA ALA A 379 -0.32 -9.04 17.20
C ALA A 379 -1.29 -8.94 15.99
N GLU A 380 -1.17 -7.87 15.22
CA GLU A 380 -2.09 -7.57 14.12
C GLU A 380 -1.83 -8.38 12.85
N ILE A 381 -0.60 -8.88 12.64
CA ILE A 381 -0.31 -9.78 11.51
C ILE A 381 -0.90 -11.19 11.70
N CYS A 382 -1.05 -11.65 12.95
CA CYS A 382 -1.48 -13.02 13.26
C CYS A 382 -2.79 -13.43 12.56
N PRO A 383 -3.89 -12.65 12.58
CA PRO A 383 -5.13 -13.02 11.88
C PRO A 383 -4.94 -13.19 10.37
N MET A 384 -4.03 -12.43 9.76
CA MET A 384 -3.72 -12.55 8.33
C MET A 384 -2.91 -13.82 8.04
N ILE A 385 -1.94 -14.14 8.89
CA ILE A 385 -1.16 -15.39 8.81
C ILE A 385 -2.06 -16.62 8.94
N GLU A 386 -2.94 -16.62 9.94
CA GLU A 386 -3.86 -17.73 10.20
C GLU A 386 -4.82 -17.97 9.01
N ARG A 387 -5.36 -16.91 8.40
CA ARG A 387 -6.28 -17.05 7.27
C ARG A 387 -5.58 -17.54 6.01
N VAL A 388 -4.32 -17.14 5.75
CA VAL A 388 -3.55 -17.66 4.62
C VAL A 388 -3.29 -19.16 4.80
N ILE A 389 -2.94 -19.61 6.00
CA ILE A 389 -2.74 -21.04 6.31
C ILE A 389 -4.05 -21.82 6.18
N LYS A 390 -5.14 -21.28 6.71
CA LYS A 390 -6.48 -21.90 6.71
C LYS A 390 -7.02 -22.09 5.29
N ASN A 391 -6.81 -21.10 4.42
CA ASN A 391 -7.37 -21.10 3.06
C ASN A 391 -6.35 -21.59 2.01
N ASP A 392 -5.15 -22.02 2.44
CA ASP A 392 -4.06 -22.49 1.61
C ASP A 392 -3.70 -21.53 0.46
N GLY A 393 -3.68 -20.21 0.73
CA GLY A 393 -3.33 -19.22 -0.29
C GLY A 393 -3.72 -17.79 0.04
N PHE A 394 -3.39 -16.90 -0.91
CA PHE A 394 -3.66 -15.49 -0.85
C PHE A 394 -4.85 -15.16 -1.71
N TYR A 395 -5.75 -14.33 -1.15
CA TYR A 395 -6.94 -13.85 -1.84
C TYR A 395 -6.92 -12.32 -1.91
N GLU A 396 -7.65 -11.78 -2.84
CA GLU A 396 -7.75 -10.35 -3.07
C GLU A 396 -8.30 -9.65 -1.83
N TRP A 397 -9.46 -10.11 -1.37
CA TRP A 397 -10.08 -9.62 -0.14
C TRP A 397 -10.85 -10.73 0.61
N TYR A 398 -11.34 -10.38 1.79
CA TYR A 398 -12.11 -11.28 2.65
C TYR A 398 -13.37 -10.58 3.15
N GLY A 399 -14.49 -11.29 3.12
CA GLY A 399 -15.75 -10.87 3.73
C GLY A 399 -15.82 -11.17 5.23
N LYS A 400 -16.97 -10.88 5.82
CA LYS A 400 -17.25 -11.23 7.24
C LYS A 400 -17.03 -12.72 7.48
N GLY A 401 -16.48 -13.04 8.65
CA GLY A 401 -16.10 -14.42 9.01
C GLY A 401 -14.83 -14.92 8.30
N GLY A 402 -14.08 -14.05 7.63
CA GLY A 402 -12.85 -14.40 6.93
C GLY A 402 -13.08 -15.25 5.67
N ILE A 403 -14.23 -15.07 5.01
CA ILE A 403 -14.56 -15.75 3.77
C ILE A 403 -13.74 -15.17 2.63
N PRO A 404 -12.87 -15.96 1.96
CA PRO A 404 -12.05 -15.49 0.86
C PRO A 404 -12.93 -15.11 -0.35
N SER A 405 -12.57 -14.03 -1.02
CA SER A 405 -13.30 -13.44 -2.13
C SER A 405 -12.35 -12.80 -3.14
N GLY A 406 -12.86 -12.48 -4.33
CA GLY A 406 -12.06 -11.96 -5.43
C GLY A 406 -11.10 -13.00 -6.01
N SER A 407 -9.99 -12.55 -6.56
CA SER A 407 -8.97 -13.41 -7.17
C SER A 407 -8.19 -14.20 -6.13
N GLY A 408 -7.98 -15.50 -6.36
CA GLY A 408 -7.01 -16.32 -5.64
C GLY A 408 -5.57 -16.09 -6.14
N ASN A 409 -4.58 -16.63 -5.43
CA ASN A 409 -3.15 -16.41 -5.72
C ASN A 409 -2.82 -14.93 -5.91
N PHE A 410 -3.46 -14.08 -5.12
CA PHE A 410 -3.38 -12.62 -5.28
C PHE A 410 -2.03 -12.08 -4.81
N LYS A 411 -1.22 -11.62 -5.78
CA LYS A 411 0.18 -11.25 -5.56
C LYS A 411 0.32 -9.98 -4.71
N GLY A 412 -0.63 -9.05 -4.83
CA GLY A 412 -0.67 -7.85 -4.00
C GLY A 412 -0.71 -8.19 -2.50
N SER A 413 -1.62 -9.11 -2.10
CA SER A 413 -1.70 -9.60 -0.72
C SER A 413 -0.45 -10.38 -0.30
N ALA A 414 0.09 -11.21 -1.19
CA ALA A 414 1.30 -11.99 -0.91
C ALA A 414 2.52 -11.09 -0.69
N GLY A 415 2.74 -10.10 -1.57
CA GLY A 415 3.92 -9.23 -1.51
C GLY A 415 3.96 -8.36 -0.25
N VAL A 416 2.85 -7.71 0.08
CA VAL A 416 2.82 -6.85 1.29
C VAL A 416 2.97 -7.64 2.57
N LEU A 417 2.40 -8.87 2.62
CA LEU A 417 2.50 -9.70 3.83
C LEU A 417 3.91 -10.29 3.99
N SER A 418 4.54 -10.75 2.89
CA SER A 418 5.95 -11.17 2.89
C SER A 418 6.85 -10.04 3.40
N LYS A 419 6.69 -8.82 2.88
CA LYS A 419 7.46 -7.66 3.34
C LYS A 419 7.27 -7.37 4.82
N ALA A 420 6.03 -7.45 5.34
CA ALA A 420 5.74 -7.26 6.75
C ALA A 420 6.43 -8.31 7.62
N ILE A 421 6.41 -9.60 7.19
CA ILE A 421 7.11 -10.69 7.87
C ILE A 421 8.62 -10.45 7.89
N VAL A 422 9.21 -10.06 6.76
CA VAL A 422 10.66 -9.77 6.66
C VAL A 422 11.03 -8.65 7.64
N LEU A 423 10.28 -7.55 7.68
CA LEU A 423 10.54 -6.44 8.59
C LEU A 423 10.45 -6.85 10.07
N LEU A 424 9.45 -7.65 10.45
CA LEU A 424 9.31 -8.18 11.80
C LEU A 424 10.51 -9.07 12.19
N ARG A 425 10.90 -9.97 11.30
CA ARG A 425 12.03 -10.87 11.55
C ARG A 425 13.36 -10.15 11.58
N ASP A 426 13.59 -9.17 10.70
CA ASP A 426 14.79 -8.33 10.72
C ASP A 426 14.91 -7.53 12.02
N TRP A 427 13.79 -7.02 12.53
CA TRP A 427 13.77 -6.38 13.83
C TRP A 427 14.10 -7.39 14.94
N ALA A 428 13.52 -8.56 14.90
CA ALA A 428 13.73 -9.59 15.91
C ALA A 428 15.18 -10.11 15.91
N GLU A 429 15.80 -10.32 14.75
CA GLU A 429 17.23 -10.70 14.64
C GLU A 429 18.16 -9.68 15.29
N LYS A 430 17.86 -8.38 15.18
CA LYS A 430 18.63 -7.29 15.79
C LYS A 430 18.40 -7.14 17.30
N ASN A 431 17.38 -7.82 17.86
CA ASN A 431 16.94 -7.63 19.24
C ASN A 431 16.85 -8.93 20.05
N LYS A 432 17.20 -10.08 19.48
CA LYS A 432 17.31 -11.36 20.20
C LYS A 432 18.40 -11.28 21.28
N GLY A 433 18.22 -12.01 22.34
CA GLY A 433 19.15 -12.05 23.47
C GLY A 433 20.47 -12.80 23.17
#